data_6c30806edb0264ad7194a218942eb603
#
_entry.id   6c30806edb0264ad7194a218942eb603
#
_cell.length_a   1.000
_cell.length_b   1.000
_cell.length_c   1.000
_cell.angle_alpha   90.00
_cell.angle_beta   90.00
_cell.angle_gamma   90.00
#
_symmetry.space_group_name_H-M   'P 1'
#
loop_
_entity.id
_entity.type
_entity.pdbx_description
1 polymer ?
#
loop_
_entity_poly.entity_id
_entity_poly.type
_entity_poly.pdbx_seq_one_letter_code
_entity_poly.pdbx_strand_id
1 'polypeptide(L)'
;SSKSEKENIMQNTCLILLSYMECVTPDMAQDLAETADYIIAADGGQNRAREFGLQPDCVIGDFDSTTLDEDFDCIYITYPAEKDLTDTEAALTHALEKSCRNVILLGGMGGRLDHTMGNIGLLDKYYSSFDHMEFIDGKNRMELLKDSGRSLKRDARYKYFGLVSLNAEASGIDIRGAKYELTGASLERASTLGVSNEFKEDTVEICVQDGILLIVRSADR
;
A
#
# COMPACT_ATOMS: atom_id res chain seq x y z
N SER A 1 7.21 5.75 33.51
CA SER A 1 7.83 4.80 32.58
C SER A 1 6.79 4.17 31.63
N SER A 2 6.04 4.93 30.89
CA SER A 2 5.06 4.42 29.91
C SER A 2 4.81 5.37 28.72
N LYS A 3 5.65 6.38 28.54
CA LYS A 3 5.57 7.27 27.38
C LYS A 3 6.63 6.99 26.30
N SER A 4 7.67 6.20 26.60
CA SER A 4 8.80 5.96 25.67
C SER A 4 8.59 4.81 24.67
N GLU A 5 7.55 3.98 24.84
CA GLU A 5 7.28 2.86 23.94
C GLU A 5 6.25 3.16 22.83
N LYS A 6 5.57 4.31 22.92
CA LYS A 6 4.64 4.77 21.86
C LYS A 6 5.30 5.67 20.81
N GLU A 7 6.54 6.11 21.02
CA GLU A 7 7.24 7.06 20.15
C GLU A 7 8.06 6.42 19.00
N ASN A 8 8.00 5.10 18.83
CA ASN A 8 8.77 4.42 17.78
C ASN A 8 7.92 3.96 16.57
N ILE A 9 6.79 4.61 16.34
CA ILE A 9 5.86 4.24 15.27
C ILE A 9 5.70 5.41 14.31
N MET A 10 6.34 5.27 13.13
CA MET A 10 6.04 6.00 11.89
C MET A 10 6.39 7.51 11.89
N GLN A 11 7.64 7.87 12.13
CA GLN A 11 8.12 9.19 11.73
C GLN A 11 8.25 9.28 10.20
N ASN A 12 7.74 10.34 9.58
CA ASN A 12 7.73 10.61 8.14
C ASN A 12 6.87 9.63 7.32
N THR A 13 5.60 9.53 7.65
CA THR A 13 4.63 8.77 6.86
C THR A 13 3.93 9.69 5.85
N CYS A 14 3.93 9.26 4.59
CA CYS A 14 3.15 9.89 3.53
C CYS A 14 1.90 9.04 3.24
N LEU A 15 0.74 9.70 3.19
CA LEU A 15 -0.49 9.12 2.66
C LEU A 15 -0.70 9.65 1.24
N ILE A 16 -0.81 8.75 0.27
CA ILE A 16 -1.11 9.09 -1.13
C ILE A 16 -2.53 8.66 -1.44
N LEU A 17 -3.39 9.62 -1.77
CA LEU A 17 -4.76 9.37 -2.19
C LEU A 17 -4.80 9.15 -3.70
N LEU A 18 -5.30 7.99 -4.13
CA LEU A 18 -5.45 7.62 -5.53
C LEU A 18 -6.90 7.81 -6.00
N SER A 19 -7.14 7.87 -7.31
CA SER A 19 -8.47 8.10 -7.86
C SER A 19 -9.42 6.92 -7.68
N TYR A 20 -8.92 5.69 -7.92
CA TYR A 20 -9.73 4.48 -7.81
C TYR A 20 -9.56 3.82 -6.45
N MET A 21 -10.66 3.59 -5.75
CA MET A 21 -10.72 2.96 -4.43
C MET A 21 -11.95 2.08 -4.31
N GLU A 22 -11.82 0.93 -3.64
CA GLU A 22 -12.95 0.06 -3.35
C GLU A 22 -13.30 0.09 -1.86
N CYS A 23 -14.57 0.34 -1.54
CA CYS A 23 -15.12 0.25 -0.18
C CYS A 23 -14.34 1.04 0.87
N VAL A 24 -13.72 2.16 0.50
CA VAL A 24 -13.10 3.09 1.46
C VAL A 24 -14.21 3.96 2.06
N THR A 25 -14.26 3.99 3.39
CA THR A 25 -15.15 4.87 4.14
C THR A 25 -14.44 6.15 4.54
N PRO A 26 -15.18 7.27 4.78
CA PRO A 26 -14.58 8.49 5.32
C PRO A 26 -13.80 8.24 6.62
N ASP A 27 -14.33 7.45 7.55
CA ASP A 27 -13.66 7.12 8.81
C ASP A 27 -12.32 6.42 8.57
N MET A 28 -12.27 5.43 7.67
CA MET A 28 -11.03 4.75 7.31
C MET A 28 -9.99 5.72 6.73
N ALA A 29 -10.42 6.61 5.85
CA ALA A 29 -9.54 7.59 5.22
C ALA A 29 -9.02 8.61 6.25
N GLN A 30 -9.87 9.06 7.17
CA GLN A 30 -9.51 9.98 8.24
C GLN A 30 -8.56 9.32 9.25
N ASP A 31 -8.82 8.07 9.67
CA ASP A 31 -7.90 7.32 10.55
C ASP A 31 -6.48 7.20 9.95
N LEU A 32 -6.39 6.95 8.64
CA LEU A 32 -5.09 6.90 7.94
C LEU A 32 -4.43 8.27 7.86
N ALA A 33 -5.22 9.32 7.59
CA ALA A 33 -4.72 10.70 7.51
C ALA A 33 -4.19 11.20 8.87
N GLU A 34 -4.80 10.80 9.99
CA GLU A 34 -4.31 11.13 11.33
C GLU A 34 -2.93 10.54 11.65
N THR A 35 -2.54 9.47 10.97
CA THR A 35 -1.22 8.85 11.13
C THR A 35 -0.18 9.37 10.14
N ALA A 36 -0.59 10.18 9.17
CA ALA A 36 0.28 10.71 8.13
C ALA A 36 0.86 12.08 8.53
N ASP A 37 2.13 12.29 8.22
CA ASP A 37 2.81 13.58 8.36
C ASP A 37 2.67 14.43 7.10
N TYR A 38 2.37 13.80 5.95
CA TYR A 38 2.23 14.45 4.66
C TYR A 38 1.19 13.73 3.80
N ILE A 39 0.27 14.48 3.20
CA ILE A 39 -0.80 13.93 2.37
C ILE A 39 -0.66 14.42 0.93
N ILE A 40 -0.56 13.50 -0.02
CA ILE A 40 -0.53 13.76 -1.45
C ILE A 40 -1.84 13.26 -2.06
N ALA A 41 -2.49 14.09 -2.88
CA ALA A 41 -3.57 13.63 -3.75
C ALA A 41 -3.02 13.51 -5.19
N ALA A 42 -3.05 12.28 -5.73
CA ALA A 42 -2.59 12.00 -7.08
C ALA A 42 -3.77 11.96 -8.05
N ASP A 43 -3.75 12.79 -9.09
CA ASP A 43 -4.79 12.91 -10.12
C ASP A 43 -6.20 13.05 -9.49
N GLY A 44 -7.11 12.16 -9.82
CA GLY A 44 -8.47 12.11 -9.24
C GLY A 44 -8.54 11.88 -7.74
N GLY A 45 -7.41 11.64 -7.06
CA GLY A 45 -7.31 11.57 -5.61
C GLY A 45 -7.74 12.87 -4.91
N GLN A 46 -7.66 14.02 -5.58
CA GLN A 46 -8.22 15.28 -5.07
C GLN A 46 -9.75 15.21 -4.84
N ASN A 47 -10.48 14.50 -5.71
CA ASN A 47 -11.93 14.31 -5.53
C ASN A 47 -12.21 13.43 -4.30
N ARG A 48 -11.34 12.44 -4.04
CA ARG A 48 -11.41 11.61 -2.84
C ARG A 48 -11.09 12.40 -1.57
N ALA A 49 -10.12 13.31 -1.64
CA ALA A 49 -9.83 14.22 -0.54
C ALA A 49 -11.08 15.06 -0.15
N ARG A 50 -11.79 15.62 -1.14
CA ARG A 50 -13.04 16.35 -0.90
C ARG A 50 -14.12 15.46 -0.30
N GLU A 51 -14.33 14.26 -0.88
CA GLU A 51 -15.32 13.29 -0.41
C GLU A 51 -15.11 12.90 1.05
N PHE A 52 -13.85 12.74 1.47
CA PHE A 52 -13.49 12.31 2.82
C PHE A 52 -13.23 13.48 3.79
N GLY A 53 -13.32 14.73 3.33
CA GLY A 53 -13.04 15.90 4.16
C GLY A 53 -11.57 16.01 4.56
N LEU A 54 -10.65 15.55 3.71
CA LEU A 54 -9.21 15.60 3.94
C LEU A 54 -8.60 16.84 3.28
N GLN A 55 -7.57 17.41 3.91
CA GLN A 55 -6.78 18.50 3.37
C GLN A 55 -5.42 17.95 2.91
N PRO A 56 -5.16 17.79 1.59
CA PRO A 56 -3.84 17.41 1.11
C PRO A 56 -2.83 18.55 1.26
N ASP A 57 -1.57 18.19 1.45
CA ASP A 57 -0.43 19.13 1.42
C ASP A 57 0.04 19.38 -0.02
N CYS A 58 -0.26 18.43 -0.92
CA CYS A 58 0.11 18.51 -2.32
C CYS A 58 -0.90 17.79 -3.21
N VAL A 59 -1.20 18.38 -4.36
CA VAL A 59 -1.98 17.76 -5.44
C VAL A 59 -1.08 17.58 -6.65
N ILE A 60 -1.02 16.38 -7.21
CA ILE A 60 -0.15 16.01 -8.33
C ILE A 60 -1.00 15.47 -9.47
N GLY A 61 -0.82 15.99 -10.69
CA GLY A 61 -1.52 15.50 -11.87
C GLY A 61 -1.12 16.25 -13.14
N ASP A 62 -1.70 15.85 -14.27
CA ASP A 62 -1.53 16.52 -15.57
C ASP A 62 -2.50 17.71 -15.77
N PHE A 63 -3.60 17.71 -15.01
CA PHE A 63 -4.67 18.73 -15.02
C PHE A 63 -5.25 19.09 -16.39
N ASP A 64 -5.01 18.27 -17.42
CA ASP A 64 -5.46 18.54 -18.80
C ASP A 64 -6.97 18.45 -18.96
N SER A 65 -7.66 17.75 -18.07
CA SER A 65 -9.10 17.47 -18.16
C SER A 65 -9.94 18.12 -17.07
N THR A 66 -9.33 18.75 -16.08
CA THR A 66 -10.03 19.44 -14.99
C THR A 66 -9.58 20.89 -14.91
N THR A 67 -10.53 21.82 -14.91
CA THR A 67 -10.27 23.16 -14.37
C THR A 67 -9.64 22.93 -13.00
N LEU A 68 -8.43 23.49 -12.78
CA LEU A 68 -7.82 23.59 -11.47
C LEU A 68 -8.85 24.24 -10.55
N ASP A 69 -9.68 23.41 -9.92
CA ASP A 69 -10.43 23.84 -8.76
C ASP A 69 -9.36 23.95 -7.64
N GLU A 70 -8.86 25.16 -7.47
CA GLU A 70 -7.92 25.52 -6.38
C GLU A 70 -8.65 25.48 -5.02
N ASP A 71 -9.44 24.42 -4.79
CA ASP A 71 -10.23 24.24 -3.58
C ASP A 71 -9.38 23.93 -2.35
N PHE A 72 -8.12 23.57 -2.55
CA PHE A 72 -7.20 23.27 -1.45
C PHE A 72 -6.11 24.34 -1.35
N ASP A 73 -5.87 24.82 -0.14
CA ASP A 73 -4.71 25.66 0.17
C ASP A 73 -3.45 24.77 0.29
N CYS A 74 -2.91 24.36 -0.86
CA CYS A 74 -1.79 23.41 -0.95
C CYS A 74 -0.93 23.65 -2.20
N ILE A 75 0.14 22.86 -2.32
CA ILE A 75 1.04 22.89 -3.48
C ILE A 75 0.41 22.07 -4.62
N TYR A 76 0.33 22.67 -5.82
CA TYR A 76 -0.06 21.98 -7.05
C TYR A 76 1.16 21.72 -7.91
N ILE A 77 1.40 20.44 -8.23
CA ILE A 77 2.52 20.01 -9.09
C ILE A 77 1.95 19.44 -10.37
N THR A 78 2.24 20.12 -11.48
CA THR A 78 1.83 19.65 -12.81
C THR A 78 2.98 18.88 -13.45
N TYR A 79 2.68 17.66 -13.89
CA TYR A 79 3.57 16.90 -14.76
C TYR A 79 3.05 16.92 -16.20
N PRO A 80 3.92 17.09 -17.21
CA PRO A 80 3.49 16.97 -18.61
C PRO A 80 2.91 15.58 -18.88
N ALA A 81 1.77 15.52 -19.60
CA ALA A 81 1.11 14.26 -19.98
C ALA A 81 2.01 13.31 -20.81
N GLU A 82 3.06 13.83 -21.43
CA GLU A 82 4.03 13.06 -22.24
C GLU A 82 5.11 12.34 -21.41
N LYS A 83 5.01 12.33 -20.06
CA LYS A 83 5.96 11.57 -19.22
C LYS A 83 5.56 10.09 -19.20
N ASP A 84 6.57 9.20 -19.29
CA ASP A 84 6.43 7.74 -19.15
C ASP A 84 6.11 7.29 -17.70
N LEU A 85 5.56 8.19 -16.87
CA LEU A 85 5.25 7.95 -15.46
C LEU A 85 3.74 8.06 -15.20
N THR A 86 3.19 7.11 -14.45
CA THR A 86 1.83 7.24 -13.92
C THR A 86 1.78 8.29 -12.80
N ASP A 87 0.60 8.85 -12.51
CA ASP A 87 0.43 9.80 -11.40
C ASP A 87 0.79 9.18 -10.06
N THR A 88 0.53 7.88 -9.89
CA THR A 88 0.99 7.11 -8.72
C THR A 88 2.50 7.15 -8.57
N GLU A 89 3.23 6.94 -9.65
CA GLU A 89 4.69 6.97 -9.63
C GLU A 89 5.23 8.39 -9.43
N ALA A 90 4.60 9.39 -10.00
CA ALA A 90 4.94 10.79 -9.75
C ALA A 90 4.76 11.16 -8.27
N ALA A 91 3.68 10.69 -7.63
CA ALA A 91 3.44 10.89 -6.20
C ALA A 91 4.49 10.19 -5.33
N LEU A 92 4.92 8.97 -5.69
CA LEU A 92 6.00 8.26 -5.00
C LEU A 92 7.33 9.00 -5.10
N THR A 93 7.65 9.54 -6.27
CA THR A 93 8.86 10.36 -6.48
C THR A 93 8.82 11.60 -5.58
N HIS A 94 7.67 12.28 -5.51
CA HIS A 94 7.53 13.44 -4.64
C HIS A 94 7.62 13.07 -3.15
N ALA A 95 7.07 11.93 -2.73
CA ALA A 95 7.23 11.44 -1.37
C ALA A 95 8.70 11.21 -0.98
N LEU A 96 9.53 10.71 -1.91
CA LEU A 96 10.99 10.60 -1.73
C LEU A 96 11.66 11.96 -1.59
N GLU A 97 11.29 12.94 -2.43
CA GLU A 97 11.79 14.32 -2.34
C GLU A 97 11.46 14.97 -0.99
N LYS A 98 10.33 14.58 -0.38
CA LYS A 98 9.93 14.99 0.98
C LYS A 98 10.59 14.17 2.08
N SER A 99 11.49 13.24 1.73
CA SER A 99 12.17 12.35 2.68
C SER A 99 11.21 11.49 3.51
N CYS A 100 10.06 11.14 2.95
CA CYS A 100 9.14 10.21 3.58
C CYS A 100 9.80 8.82 3.65
N ARG A 101 9.66 8.17 4.81
CA ARG A 101 10.22 6.83 5.04
C ARG A 101 9.17 5.74 4.89
N ASN A 102 7.93 6.07 5.17
CA ASN A 102 6.80 5.18 5.05
C ASN A 102 5.78 5.76 4.07
N VAL A 103 5.21 4.93 3.22
CA VAL A 103 4.20 5.35 2.25
C VAL A 103 3.02 4.41 2.28
N ILE A 104 1.84 5.00 2.49
CA ILE A 104 0.55 4.33 2.40
C ILE A 104 -0.18 4.91 1.19
N LEU A 105 -0.51 4.06 0.22
CA LEU A 105 -1.29 4.44 -0.95
C LEU A 105 -2.73 3.97 -0.74
N LEU A 106 -3.65 4.90 -0.60
CA LEU A 106 -5.07 4.61 -0.41
C LEU A 106 -5.75 4.47 -1.78
N GLY A 107 -6.13 3.24 -2.12
CA GLY A 107 -6.69 2.85 -3.42
C GLY A 107 -5.68 2.17 -4.35
N GLY A 108 -5.90 2.27 -5.66
CA GLY A 108 -5.00 1.75 -6.70
C GLY A 108 -5.06 0.24 -6.92
N MET A 109 -6.05 -0.44 -6.35
CA MET A 109 -6.32 -1.86 -6.56
C MET A 109 -7.72 -2.06 -7.14
N GLY A 110 -7.90 -3.04 -8.00
CA GLY A 110 -9.17 -3.28 -8.70
C GLY A 110 -9.38 -2.38 -9.92
N GLY A 111 -10.61 -2.33 -10.43
CA GLY A 111 -10.94 -1.58 -11.64
C GLY A 111 -10.16 -2.03 -12.87
N ARG A 112 -9.34 -1.15 -13.41
CA ARG A 112 -8.42 -1.48 -14.50
C ARG A 112 -7.27 -2.34 -14.00
N LEU A 113 -7.21 -3.61 -14.40
CA LEU A 113 -6.19 -4.57 -13.96
C LEU A 113 -4.77 -4.19 -14.38
N ASP A 114 -4.59 -3.52 -15.53
CA ASP A 114 -3.28 -3.01 -15.97
C ASP A 114 -2.68 -2.01 -14.96
N HIS A 115 -3.51 -1.14 -14.39
CA HIS A 115 -3.09 -0.23 -13.31
C HIS A 115 -2.73 -1.01 -12.02
N THR A 116 -3.55 -2.00 -11.63
CA THR A 116 -3.24 -2.83 -10.45
C THR A 116 -1.91 -3.57 -10.63
N MET A 117 -1.67 -4.16 -11.81
CA MET A 117 -0.40 -4.84 -12.11
C MET A 117 0.78 -3.88 -12.13
N GLY A 118 0.59 -2.67 -12.68
CA GLY A 118 1.60 -1.61 -12.62
C GLY A 118 1.94 -1.21 -11.18
N ASN A 119 0.94 -1.06 -10.33
CA ASN A 119 1.12 -0.73 -8.92
C ASN A 119 1.85 -1.83 -8.14
N ILE A 120 1.63 -3.12 -8.47
CA ILE A 120 2.44 -4.23 -7.93
C ILE A 120 3.91 -4.08 -8.36
N GLY A 121 4.15 -3.67 -9.62
CA GLY A 121 5.50 -3.37 -10.11
C GLY A 121 6.16 -2.20 -9.36
N LEU A 122 5.39 -1.17 -8.99
CA LEU A 122 5.90 -0.05 -8.18
C LEU A 122 6.30 -0.48 -6.77
N LEU A 123 5.59 -1.43 -6.14
CA LEU A 123 6.02 -2.03 -4.87
C LEU A 123 7.43 -2.63 -4.96
N ASP A 124 7.74 -3.33 -6.06
CA ASP A 124 9.08 -3.91 -6.27
C ASP A 124 10.11 -2.82 -6.60
N LYS A 125 9.78 -1.90 -7.51
CA LYS A 125 10.67 -0.81 -7.92
C LYS A 125 11.14 0.05 -6.75
N TYR A 126 10.23 0.37 -5.82
CA TYR A 126 10.49 1.26 -4.68
C TYR A 126 10.75 0.52 -3.37
N TYR A 127 10.86 -0.82 -3.38
CA TYR A 127 11.03 -1.64 -2.18
C TYR A 127 12.16 -1.18 -1.27
N SER A 128 13.31 -0.81 -1.85
CA SER A 128 14.49 -0.36 -1.10
C SER A 128 14.51 1.16 -0.85
N SER A 129 13.53 1.88 -1.39
CA SER A 129 13.47 3.35 -1.27
C SER A 129 12.71 3.80 -0.02
N PHE A 130 11.81 2.96 0.49
CA PHE A 130 11.02 3.21 1.68
C PHE A 130 11.25 2.12 2.73
N ASP A 131 11.12 2.47 4.00
CA ASP A 131 11.15 1.48 5.09
C ASP A 131 9.88 0.62 5.07
N HIS A 132 8.75 1.22 4.66
CA HIS A 132 7.48 0.54 4.46
C HIS A 132 6.71 1.20 3.31
N MET A 133 6.13 0.37 2.45
CA MET A 133 5.26 0.79 1.37
C MET A 133 4.13 -0.22 1.20
N GLU A 134 2.89 0.25 1.16
CA GLU A 134 1.71 -0.58 0.97
C GLU A 134 0.60 0.15 0.23
N PHE A 135 -0.22 -0.62 -0.49
CA PHE A 135 -1.52 -0.19 -0.99
C PHE A 135 -2.62 -0.72 -0.10
N ILE A 136 -3.61 0.11 0.20
CA ILE A 136 -4.73 -0.24 1.08
C ILE A 136 -6.04 0.33 0.54
N ASP A 137 -7.12 -0.45 0.62
CA ASP A 137 -8.51 0.01 0.46
C ASP A 137 -9.44 -0.77 1.40
N GLY A 138 -10.75 -0.61 1.23
CA GLY A 138 -11.72 -1.29 2.09
C GLY A 138 -11.83 -2.80 1.88
N LYS A 139 -11.24 -3.34 0.80
CA LYS A 139 -11.27 -4.78 0.47
C LYS A 139 -9.93 -5.45 0.53
N ASN A 140 -8.87 -4.73 0.18
CA ASN A 140 -7.54 -5.31 0.03
C ASN A 140 -6.47 -4.43 0.68
N ARG A 141 -5.38 -5.08 1.07
CA ARG A 141 -4.14 -4.45 1.51
C ARG A 141 -2.99 -5.28 0.98
N MET A 142 -2.05 -4.66 0.26
CA MET A 142 -0.92 -5.38 -0.34
C MET A 142 0.40 -4.71 -0.05
N GLU A 143 1.41 -5.53 0.25
CA GLU A 143 2.79 -5.14 0.49
C GLU A 143 3.74 -6.23 -0.03
N LEU A 144 5.01 -5.92 -0.21
CA LEU A 144 6.03 -6.90 -0.58
C LEU A 144 6.86 -7.35 0.62
N LEU A 145 7.33 -8.59 0.53
CA LEU A 145 8.34 -9.18 1.40
C LEU A 145 9.42 -9.80 0.53
N LYS A 146 10.69 -9.40 0.73
CA LYS A 146 11.83 -9.87 -0.06
C LYS A 146 12.93 -10.34 0.86
N ASP A 147 13.35 -11.62 0.71
CA ASP A 147 14.49 -12.23 1.39
C ASP A 147 14.54 -11.92 2.91
N SER A 148 13.40 -11.92 3.57
CA SER A 148 13.29 -11.45 4.97
C SER A 148 12.05 -12.01 5.68
N GLY A 149 11.76 -11.47 6.88
CA GLY A 149 10.58 -11.79 7.68
C GLY A 149 9.65 -10.60 7.92
N ARG A 150 8.38 -10.90 8.11
CA ARG A 150 7.32 -9.94 8.40
C ARG A 150 6.36 -10.49 9.45
N SER A 151 6.07 -9.67 10.44
CA SER A 151 5.01 -9.91 11.42
C SER A 151 3.75 -9.17 10.98
N LEU A 152 2.68 -9.89 10.71
CA LEU A 152 1.38 -9.34 10.34
C LEU A 152 0.45 -9.37 11.55
N LYS A 153 0.01 -8.21 12.02
CA LYS A 153 -1.06 -8.12 13.03
C LYS A 153 -2.42 -8.37 12.38
N ARG A 154 -3.29 -9.09 13.09
CA ARG A 154 -4.68 -9.27 12.69
C ARG A 154 -5.36 -7.90 12.55
N ASP A 155 -6.04 -7.70 11.44
CA ASP A 155 -6.90 -6.56 11.20
C ASP A 155 -8.30 -7.09 10.89
N ALA A 156 -9.29 -6.73 11.71
CA ALA A 156 -10.66 -7.23 11.58
C ALA A 156 -11.32 -6.89 10.23
N ARG A 157 -10.78 -5.90 9.50
CA ARG A 157 -11.24 -5.55 8.15
C ARG A 157 -10.92 -6.63 7.12
N TYR A 158 -9.83 -7.36 7.31
CA TYR A 158 -9.32 -8.33 6.34
C TYR A 158 -9.26 -9.73 6.97
N LYS A 159 -10.24 -10.56 6.62
CA LYS A 159 -10.35 -11.92 7.17
C LYS A 159 -9.24 -12.84 6.67
N TYR A 160 -8.87 -12.68 5.39
CA TYR A 160 -7.92 -13.56 4.72
C TYR A 160 -6.60 -12.86 4.47
N PHE A 161 -5.55 -13.68 4.32
CA PHE A 161 -4.33 -13.26 3.67
C PHE A 161 -3.85 -14.31 2.67
N GLY A 162 -3.09 -13.88 1.68
CA GLY A 162 -2.49 -14.75 0.67
C GLY A 162 -1.05 -14.32 0.38
N LEU A 163 -0.27 -15.30 -0.07
CA LEU A 163 1.09 -15.11 -0.54
C LEU A 163 1.17 -15.51 -2.01
N VAL A 164 1.72 -14.62 -2.84
CA VAL A 164 1.95 -14.86 -4.26
C VAL A 164 3.43 -14.62 -4.57
N SER A 165 4.11 -15.61 -5.15
CA SER A 165 5.49 -15.41 -5.61
C SER A 165 5.52 -14.51 -6.84
N LEU A 166 6.34 -13.46 -6.82
CA LEU A 166 6.61 -12.63 -8.00
C LEU A 166 7.80 -13.14 -8.82
N ASN A 167 8.62 -14.01 -8.25
CA ASN A 167 9.64 -14.78 -8.96
C ASN A 167 9.03 -16.02 -9.62
N ALA A 168 9.80 -16.76 -10.42
CA ALA A 168 9.40 -18.07 -10.89
C ALA A 168 9.10 -19.01 -9.71
N GLU A 169 9.91 -18.94 -8.67
CA GLU A 169 9.75 -19.64 -7.39
C GLU A 169 10.31 -18.76 -6.26
N ALA A 170 9.65 -18.77 -5.10
CA ALA A 170 10.18 -18.27 -3.83
C ALA A 170 10.32 -19.45 -2.87
N SER A 171 11.41 -19.53 -2.10
CA SER A 171 11.76 -20.71 -1.29
C SER A 171 12.13 -20.36 0.14
N GLY A 172 12.14 -21.40 0.99
CA GLY A 172 12.38 -21.26 2.41
C GLY A 172 11.28 -20.44 3.09
N ILE A 173 10.02 -20.73 2.75
CA ILE A 173 8.88 -20.00 3.29
C ILE A 173 8.38 -20.67 4.55
N ASP A 174 8.37 -19.92 5.64
CA ASP A 174 7.73 -20.28 6.89
C ASP A 174 6.51 -19.38 7.14
N ILE A 175 5.41 -19.99 7.60
CA ILE A 175 4.23 -19.29 8.12
C ILE A 175 3.90 -19.85 9.49
N ARG A 176 3.77 -18.99 10.51
CA ARG A 176 3.39 -19.33 11.88
C ARG A 176 2.23 -18.48 12.34
N GLY A 177 1.36 -19.03 13.20
CA GLY A 177 0.18 -18.34 13.74
C GLY A 177 -1.01 -18.26 12.77
N ALA A 178 -0.93 -18.96 11.64
CA ALA A 178 -1.97 -19.05 10.63
C ALA A 178 -2.76 -20.36 10.72
N LYS A 179 -3.91 -20.41 10.08
CA LYS A 179 -4.72 -21.64 9.96
C LYS A 179 -3.96 -22.72 9.17
N TYR A 180 -3.27 -22.32 8.11
CA TYR A 180 -2.44 -23.19 7.31
C TYR A 180 -0.98 -22.72 7.42
N GLU A 181 -0.22 -23.41 8.30
CA GLU A 181 1.19 -23.11 8.51
C GLU A 181 2.06 -23.79 7.45
N LEU A 182 3.20 -23.19 7.15
CA LEU A 182 4.21 -23.72 6.25
C LEU A 182 5.56 -23.79 6.96
N THR A 183 6.40 -24.74 6.56
CA THR A 183 7.78 -24.87 7.06
C THR A 183 8.70 -25.20 5.89
N GLY A 184 9.65 -24.32 5.60
CA GLY A 184 10.63 -24.49 4.52
C GLY A 184 10.00 -24.73 3.14
N ALA A 185 8.79 -24.20 2.92
CA ALA A 185 8.03 -24.45 1.68
C ALA A 185 8.58 -23.63 0.51
N SER A 186 8.25 -24.08 -0.72
CA SER A 186 8.42 -23.30 -1.93
C SER A 186 7.06 -22.91 -2.51
N LEU A 187 6.99 -21.71 -3.07
CA LEU A 187 5.84 -21.22 -3.84
C LEU A 187 6.29 -20.87 -5.26
N GLU A 188 5.82 -21.65 -6.22
CA GLU A 188 5.94 -21.28 -7.62
C GLU A 188 4.95 -20.17 -7.97
N ARG A 189 5.30 -19.34 -8.95
CA ARG A 189 4.43 -18.25 -9.44
C ARG A 189 3.04 -18.75 -9.90
N ALA A 190 2.98 -19.93 -10.45
CA ALA A 190 1.74 -20.58 -10.93
C ALA A 190 0.97 -21.33 -9.82
N SER A 191 1.50 -21.36 -8.59
CA SER A 191 0.87 -22.05 -7.46
C SER A 191 -0.24 -21.23 -6.85
N THR A 192 -1.30 -21.93 -6.41
CA THR A 192 -2.37 -21.34 -5.56
C THR A 192 -2.23 -21.73 -4.09
N LEU A 193 -1.16 -22.41 -3.70
CA LEU A 193 -0.94 -22.92 -2.34
C LEU A 193 -0.96 -21.80 -1.27
N GLY A 194 -0.46 -20.61 -1.61
CA GLY A 194 -0.41 -19.48 -0.69
C GLY A 194 -1.72 -18.68 -0.55
N VAL A 195 -2.79 -19.03 -1.27
CA VAL A 195 -4.02 -18.24 -1.35
C VAL A 195 -5.01 -18.63 -0.25
N SER A 196 -5.77 -17.63 0.26
CA SER A 196 -6.88 -17.82 1.21
C SER A 196 -6.49 -18.44 2.56
N ASN A 197 -5.38 -18.03 3.14
CA ASN A 197 -5.04 -18.35 4.52
C ASN A 197 -5.79 -17.42 5.49
N GLU A 198 -5.88 -17.82 6.74
CA GLU A 198 -6.59 -17.10 7.80
C GLU A 198 -5.68 -16.95 9.03
N PHE A 199 -5.91 -15.88 9.81
CA PHE A 199 -5.25 -15.69 11.09
C PHE A 199 -5.83 -16.67 12.13
N LYS A 200 -5.00 -17.53 12.71
CA LYS A 200 -5.34 -18.36 13.86
C LYS A 200 -5.02 -17.61 15.15
N GLU A 201 -3.89 -16.90 15.18
CA GLU A 201 -3.44 -16.07 16.28
C GLU A 201 -3.60 -14.57 15.93
N ASP A 202 -3.39 -13.68 16.90
CA ASP A 202 -3.46 -12.22 16.67
C ASP A 202 -2.32 -11.71 15.78
N THR A 203 -1.28 -12.50 15.65
CA THR A 203 -0.12 -12.19 14.83
C THR A 203 0.28 -13.42 14.01
N VAL A 204 0.56 -13.21 12.74
CA VAL A 204 1.12 -14.21 11.83
C VAL A 204 2.53 -13.80 11.48
N GLU A 205 3.49 -14.71 11.67
CA GLU A 205 4.87 -14.54 11.25
C GLU A 205 5.08 -15.19 9.88
N ILE A 206 5.62 -14.44 8.93
CA ILE A 206 5.95 -14.90 7.57
C ILE A 206 7.43 -14.66 7.35
N CYS A 207 8.14 -15.67 6.86
CA CYS A 207 9.54 -15.58 6.44
C CYS A 207 9.70 -16.12 5.02
N VAL A 208 10.58 -15.54 4.23
CA VAL A 208 11.05 -16.05 2.94
C VAL A 208 12.56 -15.93 2.91
N GLN A 209 13.26 -17.02 2.61
CA GLN A 209 14.73 -17.04 2.57
C GLN A 209 15.25 -16.54 1.22
N ASP A 210 14.59 -16.89 0.12
CA ASP A 210 14.97 -16.48 -1.22
C ASP A 210 13.73 -16.23 -2.07
N GLY A 211 13.59 -15.00 -2.55
CA GLY A 211 12.53 -14.58 -3.44
C GLY A 211 11.68 -13.41 -2.94
N ILE A 212 10.70 -13.04 -3.76
CA ILE A 212 9.79 -11.92 -3.54
C ILE A 212 8.37 -12.45 -3.40
N LEU A 213 7.75 -12.19 -2.25
CA LEU A 213 6.35 -12.50 -1.99
C LEU A 213 5.51 -11.22 -2.00
N LEU A 214 4.45 -11.20 -2.78
CA LEU A 214 3.35 -10.27 -2.60
C LEU A 214 2.45 -10.82 -1.48
N ILE A 215 2.35 -10.07 -0.40
CA ILE A 215 1.43 -10.36 0.70
C ILE A 215 0.14 -9.58 0.42
N VAL A 216 -0.99 -10.27 0.31
CA VAL A 216 -2.30 -9.65 0.13
C VAL A 216 -3.19 -10.02 1.31
N ARG A 217 -3.69 -9.03 2.03
CA ARG A 217 -4.78 -9.22 3.00
C ARG A 217 -6.09 -8.83 2.32
N SER A 218 -7.16 -9.61 2.52
CA SER A 218 -8.42 -9.39 1.82
C SER A 218 -9.65 -9.66 2.67
N ALA A 219 -10.72 -8.93 2.35
CA ALA A 219 -12.03 -9.10 2.95
C ALA A 219 -12.97 -9.85 2.00
N ASP A 220 -13.91 -10.60 2.58
CA ASP A 220 -15.11 -11.01 1.84
C ASP A 220 -15.92 -9.76 1.47
N ARG A 221 -16.93 -9.95 0.59
CA ARG A 221 -17.82 -8.89 0.12
C ARG A 221 -18.60 -8.24 1.26
#